data_59394bf5531cbc287839b2d054d9a5c8
#
_entry.id   59394bf5531cbc287839b2d054d9a5c8
#
_cell.length_a   1.000
_cell.length_b   1.000
_cell.length_c   1.000
_cell.angle_alpha   90.00
_cell.angle_beta   90.00
_cell.angle_gamma   90.00
#
_symmetry.space_group_name_H-M   'P 1'
#
loop_
_entity.id
_entity.type
_entity.pdbx_description
1 polymer ?
#
loop_
_entity_poly.entity_id
_entity_poly.type
_entity_poly.pdbx_seq_one_letter_code
_entity_poly.pdbx_strand_id
1 'polypeptide(L)'
;MEEKGQTPEGGAGDAASIQEETKGLKPQLNFFSTLIIGLNSTAPAYSLAAVLAGIVVAVGLQAPASLIVSFIPMFFIAASFYYLNRADPDCGTTFTWVTRALGPWAGWMAGWAVCMTGVLVIGSLADVAALYTYSLFGLDGLYGSVVAVTGLAVLFIILTTALCVVGTEISANFQTVLSVFQIGGLLLLAGVGLFKAISGDIPVDPVAIGEAKIMLSNPQVSLTWFMPWEISSTAALTAGLLVGVFIYWGWESSLSLNEENEDANASGRAGLSATLLLVITYVLIGTALVAYAGLDAFAAADRQGIESAIFDDLATPILGSPLDKLVLIAVLTSALASTQTTILPGARTSLSMAFHKALPKNFGDVSPRFFTPVFSTVAIAILAIAWYVPLNVFAQGSLFDSLQALSLLIAFYYAINGVACFAFYRKEILRPGIWIPLCITLLAAGAVLMGVGGVADYYDMGTGFYIAGIVGAILTLLMFVVLFLGAKAVKPAIFIGFAPLLGALLLGFVLVRSVVDLANPSTSDSGSVWLGVTPALVMGVAFMVIGVILMFVWRSMHKLPYFARKLETVPAEAAARAPAAN
;
A
#
# COMPACT_ATOMS: atom_id res chain seq x y z
N MET A 1 62.97 38.44 0.95
CA MET A 1 62.43 37.32 0.13
C MET A 1 61.43 36.60 1.00
N GLU A 2 60.16 37.00 0.90
CA GLU A 2 59.04 36.43 1.62
C GLU A 2 58.44 35.32 0.81
N GLU A 3 58.42 34.12 1.34
CA GLU A 3 57.77 32.96 0.76
C GLU A 3 56.32 32.92 1.27
N LYS A 4 55.38 33.24 0.39
CA LYS A 4 53.94 33.17 0.65
C LYS A 4 53.52 31.71 0.62
N GLY A 5 53.11 31.17 1.78
CA GLY A 5 52.42 29.87 1.91
C GLY A 5 51.06 29.93 1.20
N GLN A 6 50.85 29.08 0.23
CA GLN A 6 49.55 28.76 -0.34
C GLN A 6 48.82 27.78 0.57
N THR A 7 47.69 28.23 1.15
CA THR A 7 46.69 27.35 1.75
C THR A 7 45.90 26.64 0.66
N PRO A 8 45.58 25.34 0.79
CA PRO A 8 44.75 24.65 -0.18
C PRO A 8 43.29 24.98 0.04
N GLU A 9 42.76 25.92 -0.74
CA GLU A 9 41.31 26.07 -0.96
C GLU A 9 40.85 24.98 -1.91
N GLY A 10 40.43 23.85 -1.40
CA GLY A 10 39.97 22.73 -2.23
C GLY A 10 39.13 21.73 -1.41
N GLY A 11 38.09 22.15 -0.77
CA GLY A 11 37.26 21.23 0.01
C GLY A 11 35.79 21.64 0.18
N ALA A 12 35.48 22.88 -0.04
CA ALA A 12 34.10 23.39 0.13
C ALA A 12 33.30 23.46 -1.18
N GLY A 13 33.97 23.45 -2.35
CA GLY A 13 33.33 23.50 -3.66
C GLY A 13 32.70 22.17 -4.10
N ASP A 14 33.32 21.05 -3.75
CA ASP A 14 32.84 19.74 -4.20
C ASP A 14 31.62 19.21 -3.39
N ALA A 15 31.44 19.64 -2.15
CA ALA A 15 30.28 19.25 -1.35
C ALA A 15 29.00 20.00 -1.76
N ALA A 16 29.13 21.24 -2.23
CA ALA A 16 28.01 22.03 -2.73
C ALA A 16 27.59 21.62 -4.15
N SER A 17 28.52 21.15 -4.99
CA SER A 17 28.23 20.68 -6.34
C SER A 17 27.54 19.32 -6.40
N ILE A 18 27.62 18.51 -5.36
CA ILE A 18 26.92 17.21 -5.24
C ILE A 18 25.44 17.41 -4.86
N GLN A 19 25.05 18.56 -4.33
CA GLN A 19 23.66 18.86 -3.92
C GLN A 19 22.78 19.45 -5.04
N GLU A 20 23.31 19.72 -6.22
CA GLU A 20 22.61 20.42 -7.32
C GLU A 20 22.43 19.60 -8.62
N GLU A 21 22.72 18.31 -8.64
CA GLU A 21 22.23 17.45 -9.72
C GLU A 21 20.76 17.09 -9.44
N THR A 22 19.85 18.04 -9.72
CA THR A 22 18.42 17.74 -9.82
C THR A 22 18.25 16.64 -10.86
N LYS A 23 17.43 15.61 -10.54
CA LYS A 23 17.13 14.51 -11.50
C LYS A 23 16.35 15.02 -12.73
N GLY A 24 16.26 16.33 -12.94
CA GLY A 24 15.54 16.98 -14.03
C GLY A 24 14.01 17.05 -13.81
N LEU A 25 13.54 16.69 -12.63
CA LEU A 25 12.15 16.87 -12.22
C LEU A 25 11.90 18.34 -11.86
N LYS A 26 10.66 18.83 -12.05
CA LYS A 26 10.31 20.23 -11.82
C LYS A 26 9.33 20.37 -10.66
N PRO A 27 9.62 21.18 -9.62
CA PRO A 27 8.68 21.48 -8.54
C PRO A 27 7.45 22.23 -9.09
N GLN A 28 6.27 21.63 -8.96
CA GLN A 28 5.00 22.14 -9.50
C GLN A 28 3.80 21.79 -8.60
N LEU A 29 4.00 20.94 -7.58
CA LEU A 29 2.94 20.44 -6.73
C LEU A 29 2.91 21.17 -5.39
N ASN A 30 1.69 21.42 -4.89
CA ASN A 30 1.47 21.92 -3.54
C ASN A 30 0.95 20.80 -2.62
N PHE A 31 0.78 21.13 -1.33
CA PHE A 31 0.29 20.18 -0.33
C PHE A 31 -1.04 19.49 -0.72
N PHE A 32 -2.03 20.26 -1.22
CA PHE A 32 -3.34 19.72 -1.56
C PHE A 32 -3.28 18.78 -2.76
N SER A 33 -2.55 19.14 -3.81
CA SER A 33 -2.35 18.30 -4.98
C SER A 33 -1.70 16.97 -4.59
N THR A 34 -0.70 17.02 -3.72
CA THR A 34 0.02 15.85 -3.23
C THR A 34 -0.83 14.99 -2.29
N LEU A 35 -1.65 15.61 -1.43
CA LEU A 35 -2.63 14.91 -0.59
C LEU A 35 -3.65 14.16 -1.44
N ILE A 36 -4.19 14.81 -2.47
CA ILE A 36 -5.14 14.21 -3.41
C ILE A 36 -4.52 13.02 -4.15
N ILE A 37 -3.27 13.16 -4.63
CA ILE A 37 -2.57 12.06 -5.30
C ILE A 37 -2.39 10.89 -4.34
N GLY A 38 -1.95 11.11 -3.11
CA GLY A 38 -1.82 10.08 -2.10
C GLY A 38 -3.15 9.38 -1.77
N LEU A 39 -4.23 10.16 -1.61
CA LEU A 39 -5.57 9.64 -1.35
C LEU A 39 -6.11 8.82 -2.54
N ASN A 40 -5.97 9.34 -3.75
CA ASN A 40 -6.45 8.68 -4.97
C ASN A 40 -5.64 7.42 -5.30
N SER A 41 -4.38 7.38 -4.93
CA SER A 41 -3.54 6.20 -5.14
C SER A 41 -4.01 4.99 -4.33
N THR A 42 -4.64 5.21 -3.18
CA THR A 42 -5.27 4.14 -2.39
C THR A 42 -6.62 3.70 -2.95
N ALA A 43 -7.17 4.42 -3.93
CA ALA A 43 -8.44 4.13 -4.61
C ALA A 43 -9.59 3.80 -3.63
N PRO A 44 -10.02 4.72 -2.75
CA PRO A 44 -10.91 4.36 -1.64
C PRO A 44 -12.22 3.69 -2.07
N ALA A 45 -12.85 4.11 -3.18
CA ALA A 45 -14.07 3.49 -3.66
C ALA A 45 -13.82 2.12 -4.28
N TYR A 46 -12.78 2.00 -5.12
CA TYR A 46 -12.38 0.71 -5.68
C TYR A 46 -11.94 -0.27 -4.60
N SER A 47 -11.07 0.14 -3.68
CA SER A 47 -10.52 -0.75 -2.65
C SER A 47 -11.60 -1.35 -1.77
N LEU A 48 -12.57 -0.54 -1.32
CA LEU A 48 -13.70 -1.07 -0.55
C LEU A 48 -14.62 -1.94 -1.40
N ALA A 49 -14.95 -1.53 -2.64
CA ALA A 49 -15.77 -2.35 -3.53
C ALA A 49 -15.13 -3.72 -3.77
N ALA A 50 -13.80 -3.76 -4.00
CA ALA A 50 -13.10 -4.99 -4.33
C ALA A 50 -13.00 -5.98 -3.15
N VAL A 51 -13.00 -5.51 -1.88
CA VAL A 51 -12.59 -6.39 -0.78
C VAL A 51 -13.49 -6.35 0.47
N LEU A 52 -14.47 -5.43 0.53
CA LEU A 52 -15.33 -5.31 1.73
C LEU A 52 -16.13 -6.60 1.98
N ALA A 53 -16.59 -7.28 0.92
CA ALA A 53 -17.31 -8.53 1.04
C ALA A 53 -16.43 -9.61 1.70
N GLY A 54 -15.21 -9.80 1.25
CA GLY A 54 -14.27 -10.74 1.86
C GLY A 54 -13.95 -10.41 3.32
N ILE A 55 -13.79 -9.13 3.68
CA ILE A 55 -13.63 -8.71 5.09
C ILE A 55 -14.86 -9.10 5.91
N VAL A 56 -16.07 -8.78 5.43
CA VAL A 56 -17.32 -9.08 6.14
C VAL A 56 -17.53 -10.58 6.29
N VAL A 57 -17.22 -11.37 5.27
CA VAL A 57 -17.31 -12.84 5.35
C VAL A 57 -16.31 -13.39 6.36
N ALA A 58 -15.08 -12.85 6.41
CA ALA A 58 -14.06 -13.31 7.34
C ALA A 58 -14.38 -12.97 8.80
N VAL A 59 -14.84 -11.74 9.10
CA VAL A 59 -14.93 -11.24 10.49
C VAL A 59 -16.37 -10.88 10.92
N GLY A 60 -17.36 -11.02 10.05
CA GLY A 60 -18.76 -10.73 10.35
C GLY A 60 -19.02 -9.25 10.65
N LEU A 61 -19.85 -9.00 11.66
CA LEU A 61 -20.19 -7.64 12.11
C LEU A 61 -19.00 -6.85 12.64
N GLN A 62 -17.87 -7.50 12.93
CA GLN A 62 -16.62 -6.88 13.36
C GLN A 62 -15.77 -6.33 12.19
N ALA A 63 -16.34 -6.19 10.98
CA ALA A 63 -15.65 -5.57 9.86
C ALA A 63 -15.09 -4.15 10.18
N PRO A 64 -15.81 -3.25 10.88
CA PRO A 64 -15.26 -1.97 11.34
C PRO A 64 -14.04 -2.13 12.26
N ALA A 65 -14.07 -3.12 13.18
CA ALA A 65 -12.91 -3.41 14.05
C ALA A 65 -11.69 -3.88 13.22
N SER A 66 -11.91 -4.77 12.25
CA SER A 66 -10.84 -5.23 11.35
C SER A 66 -10.21 -4.08 10.56
N LEU A 67 -11.03 -3.16 10.03
CA LEU A 67 -10.55 -1.96 9.34
C LEU A 67 -9.69 -1.07 10.26
N ILE A 68 -10.10 -0.87 11.51
CA ILE A 68 -9.33 -0.07 12.48
C ILE A 68 -8.02 -0.77 12.85
N VAL A 69 -8.04 -2.08 13.10
CA VAL A 69 -6.83 -2.83 13.49
C VAL A 69 -5.82 -2.89 12.35
N SER A 70 -6.29 -3.05 11.10
CA SER A 70 -5.42 -3.01 9.91
C SER A 70 -4.76 -1.65 9.70
N PHE A 71 -5.42 -0.57 10.11
CA PHE A 71 -4.86 0.78 10.03
C PHE A 71 -3.65 0.98 10.95
N ILE A 72 -3.61 0.33 12.13
CA ILE A 72 -2.57 0.57 13.15
C ILE A 72 -1.15 0.36 12.61
N PRO A 73 -0.79 -0.80 12.03
CA PRO A 73 0.55 -1.00 11.47
C PRO A 73 0.84 -0.03 10.32
N MET A 74 -0.18 0.28 9.49
CA MET A 74 -0.03 1.19 8.36
C MET A 74 0.26 2.62 8.81
N PHE A 75 -0.39 3.09 9.88
CA PHE A 75 -0.12 4.40 10.48
C PHE A 75 1.31 4.49 11.04
N PHE A 76 1.80 3.45 11.70
CA PHE A 76 3.17 3.42 12.21
C PHE A 76 4.20 3.42 11.06
N ILE A 77 3.90 2.75 9.96
CA ILE A 77 4.73 2.82 8.76
C ILE A 77 4.63 4.21 8.10
N ALA A 78 3.44 4.82 8.04
CA ALA A 78 3.30 6.19 7.53
C ALA A 78 4.14 7.19 8.33
N ALA A 79 4.20 7.04 9.65
CA ALA A 79 5.10 7.81 10.49
C ALA A 79 6.58 7.58 10.12
N SER A 80 7.00 6.34 9.83
CA SER A 80 8.37 6.05 9.38
C SER A 80 8.72 6.74 8.06
N PHE A 81 7.82 6.69 7.09
CA PHE A 81 7.95 7.38 5.81
C PHE A 81 8.06 8.90 6.00
N TYR A 82 7.21 9.48 6.86
CA TYR A 82 7.25 10.89 7.19
C TYR A 82 8.63 11.34 7.71
N TYR A 83 9.21 10.60 8.65
CA TYR A 83 10.51 10.95 9.22
C TYR A 83 11.65 10.72 8.23
N LEU A 84 11.64 9.62 7.48
CA LEU A 84 12.64 9.33 6.45
C LEU A 84 12.60 10.37 5.33
N ASN A 85 11.43 10.73 4.82
CA ASN A 85 11.28 11.77 3.80
C ASN A 85 11.81 13.13 4.27
N ARG A 86 11.63 13.43 5.55
CA ARG A 86 12.13 14.66 6.12
C ARG A 86 13.65 14.74 6.19
N ALA A 87 14.31 13.59 6.39
CA ALA A 87 15.77 13.50 6.42
C ALA A 87 16.37 13.38 5.03
N ASP A 88 15.68 12.74 4.10
CA ASP A 88 16.16 12.38 2.77
C ASP A 88 15.00 12.40 1.77
N PRO A 89 14.63 13.57 1.22
CA PRO A 89 13.53 13.72 0.27
C PRO A 89 13.94 13.25 -1.13
N ASP A 90 14.11 11.94 -1.33
CA ASP A 90 14.43 11.29 -2.61
C ASP A 90 13.19 10.60 -3.18
N CYS A 91 12.89 10.78 -4.47
CA CYS A 91 11.75 10.19 -5.15
C CYS A 91 11.79 8.64 -5.22
N GLY A 92 12.94 8.03 -4.98
CA GLY A 92 13.10 6.59 -4.83
C GLY A 92 12.57 6.04 -3.52
N THR A 93 12.25 6.92 -2.56
CA THR A 93 11.62 6.59 -1.26
C THR A 93 12.23 5.37 -0.59
N THR A 94 11.45 4.28 -0.46
CA THR A 94 11.88 3.03 0.19
C THR A 94 13.20 2.49 -0.39
N PHE A 95 13.42 2.55 -1.71
CA PHE A 95 14.69 2.11 -2.32
C PHE A 95 15.88 2.85 -1.72
N THR A 96 15.82 4.17 -1.69
CA THR A 96 16.95 5.02 -1.25
C THR A 96 17.16 4.89 0.25
N TRP A 97 16.09 4.98 1.05
CA TRP A 97 16.17 4.92 2.50
C TRP A 97 16.66 3.56 3.01
N VAL A 98 16.14 2.46 2.46
CA VAL A 98 16.60 1.10 2.79
C VAL A 98 18.05 0.88 2.35
N THR A 99 18.45 1.39 1.17
CA THR A 99 19.85 1.33 0.71
C THR A 99 20.80 2.01 1.70
N ARG A 100 20.45 3.21 2.17
CA ARG A 100 21.28 3.97 3.13
C ARG A 100 21.32 3.35 4.51
N ALA A 101 20.19 2.83 4.98
CA ALA A 101 20.07 2.27 6.31
C ALA A 101 20.59 0.84 6.45
N LEU A 102 20.25 -0.04 5.49
CA LEU A 102 20.48 -1.49 5.55
C LEU A 102 21.44 -2.00 4.46
N GLY A 103 21.78 -1.15 3.49
CA GLY A 103 22.73 -1.49 2.43
C GLY A 103 22.07 -1.81 1.09
N PRO A 104 22.91 -1.92 0.03
CA PRO A 104 22.45 -1.94 -1.37
C PRO A 104 21.63 -3.17 -1.75
N TRP A 105 21.85 -4.31 -1.13
CA TRP A 105 21.12 -5.54 -1.41
C TRP A 105 19.65 -5.44 -0.95
N ALA A 106 19.47 -5.01 0.28
CA ALA A 106 18.15 -4.78 0.86
C ALA A 106 17.39 -3.66 0.11
N GLY A 107 18.09 -2.55 -0.19
CA GLY A 107 17.51 -1.43 -0.94
C GLY A 107 17.07 -1.82 -2.34
N TRP A 108 17.87 -2.60 -3.07
CA TRP A 108 17.51 -3.07 -4.40
C TRP A 108 16.23 -3.91 -4.38
N MET A 109 16.12 -4.85 -3.43
CA MET A 109 14.92 -5.68 -3.27
C MET A 109 13.71 -4.86 -2.84
N ALA A 110 13.89 -3.86 -2.01
CA ALA A 110 12.81 -2.94 -1.62
C ALA A 110 12.31 -2.11 -2.81
N GLY A 111 13.22 -1.55 -3.62
CA GLY A 111 12.86 -0.84 -4.86
C GLY A 111 12.18 -1.75 -5.88
N TRP A 112 12.68 -2.98 -6.04
CA TRP A 112 12.04 -3.99 -6.88
C TRP A 112 10.60 -4.27 -6.43
N ALA A 113 10.38 -4.49 -5.12
CA ALA A 113 9.05 -4.73 -4.59
C ALA A 113 8.09 -3.56 -4.87
N VAL A 114 8.53 -2.30 -4.68
CA VAL A 114 7.72 -1.10 -5.02
C VAL A 114 7.33 -1.08 -6.50
N CYS A 115 8.26 -1.38 -7.42
CA CYS A 115 7.94 -1.41 -8.85
C CYS A 115 6.95 -2.53 -9.19
N MET A 116 7.14 -3.71 -8.61
CA MET A 116 6.31 -4.89 -8.94
C MET A 116 4.92 -4.84 -8.29
N THR A 117 4.75 -4.17 -7.16
CA THR A 117 3.40 -3.92 -6.61
C THR A 117 2.56 -3.11 -7.60
N GLY A 118 3.13 -2.08 -8.23
CA GLY A 118 2.45 -1.35 -9.30
C GLY A 118 2.07 -2.25 -10.47
N VAL A 119 3.01 -3.06 -10.96
CA VAL A 119 2.76 -3.98 -12.09
C VAL A 119 1.60 -4.94 -11.81
N LEU A 120 1.52 -5.47 -10.57
CA LEU A 120 0.47 -6.43 -10.18
C LEU A 120 -0.94 -5.80 -10.15
N VAL A 121 -1.08 -4.57 -9.66
CA VAL A 121 -2.39 -3.97 -9.37
C VAL A 121 -2.97 -3.15 -10.51
N ILE A 122 -2.14 -2.54 -11.37
CA ILE A 122 -2.61 -1.66 -12.47
C ILE A 122 -3.65 -2.35 -13.34
N GLY A 123 -3.46 -3.65 -13.62
CA GLY A 123 -4.40 -4.45 -14.40
C GLY A 123 -5.77 -4.58 -13.73
N SER A 124 -5.80 -4.92 -12.43
CA SER A 124 -7.04 -5.05 -11.67
C SER A 124 -7.79 -3.72 -11.54
N LEU A 125 -7.08 -2.62 -11.31
CA LEU A 125 -7.67 -1.28 -11.29
C LEU A 125 -8.35 -0.93 -12.62
N ALA A 126 -7.65 -1.18 -13.73
CA ALA A 126 -8.18 -0.89 -15.07
C ALA A 126 -9.34 -1.83 -15.44
N ASP A 127 -9.31 -3.08 -15.01
CA ASP A 127 -10.37 -4.08 -15.20
C ASP A 127 -11.67 -3.64 -14.55
N VAL A 128 -11.62 -3.28 -13.26
CA VAL A 128 -12.78 -2.76 -12.53
C VAL A 128 -13.28 -1.45 -13.14
N ALA A 129 -12.38 -0.55 -13.58
CA ALA A 129 -12.79 0.65 -14.31
C ALA A 129 -13.56 0.32 -15.59
N ALA A 130 -13.16 -0.71 -16.33
CA ALA A 130 -13.85 -1.16 -17.53
C ALA A 130 -15.24 -1.75 -17.20
N LEU A 131 -15.32 -2.61 -16.17
CA LEU A 131 -16.58 -3.19 -15.70
C LEU A 131 -17.59 -2.10 -15.31
N TYR A 132 -17.17 -1.16 -14.45
CA TYR A 132 -18.05 -0.07 -14.02
C TYR A 132 -18.40 0.92 -15.14
N THR A 133 -17.56 1.03 -16.18
CA THR A 133 -17.93 1.78 -17.39
C THR A 133 -19.08 1.09 -18.11
N TYR A 134 -19.01 -0.22 -18.31
CA TYR A 134 -20.08 -0.95 -18.99
C TYR A 134 -21.38 -0.96 -18.18
N SER A 135 -21.31 -1.12 -16.85
CA SER A 135 -22.47 -1.01 -15.96
C SER A 135 -23.11 0.38 -16.02
N LEU A 136 -22.30 1.45 -15.96
CA LEU A 136 -22.78 2.84 -16.02
C LEU A 136 -23.60 3.14 -17.28
N PHE A 137 -23.21 2.57 -18.41
CA PHE A 137 -23.90 2.76 -19.69
C PHE A 137 -24.93 1.66 -20.02
N GLY A 138 -25.14 0.68 -19.14
CA GLY A 138 -26.10 -0.43 -19.36
C GLY A 138 -25.69 -1.35 -20.51
N LEU A 139 -24.37 -1.57 -20.68
CA LEU A 139 -23.81 -2.38 -21.77
C LEU A 139 -23.53 -3.82 -21.31
N ASP A 140 -24.56 -4.52 -20.80
CA ASP A 140 -24.45 -5.84 -20.15
C ASP A 140 -23.76 -6.89 -21.02
N GLY A 141 -23.97 -6.87 -22.34
CA GLY A 141 -23.30 -7.79 -23.26
C GLY A 141 -21.78 -7.59 -23.35
N LEU A 142 -21.28 -6.39 -23.06
CA LEU A 142 -19.84 -6.09 -22.99
C LEU A 142 -19.29 -6.35 -21.59
N TYR A 143 -20.09 -6.11 -20.55
CA TYR A 143 -19.74 -6.41 -19.16
C TYR A 143 -19.36 -7.88 -18.96
N GLY A 144 -20.11 -8.82 -19.55
CA GLY A 144 -19.83 -10.26 -19.50
C GLY A 144 -18.73 -10.75 -20.46
N SER A 145 -18.15 -9.86 -21.29
CA SER A 145 -17.15 -10.23 -22.30
C SER A 145 -15.73 -9.97 -21.82
N VAL A 146 -14.97 -11.02 -21.51
CA VAL A 146 -13.56 -10.92 -21.10
C VAL A 146 -12.73 -10.11 -22.11
N VAL A 147 -12.94 -10.32 -23.41
CA VAL A 147 -12.21 -9.61 -24.47
C VAL A 147 -12.55 -8.11 -24.48
N ALA A 148 -13.82 -7.75 -24.29
CA ALA A 148 -14.25 -6.36 -24.26
C ALA A 148 -13.72 -5.65 -23.01
N VAL A 149 -13.82 -6.29 -21.83
CA VAL A 149 -13.31 -5.76 -20.56
C VAL A 149 -11.79 -5.59 -20.63
N THR A 150 -11.05 -6.62 -21.05
CA THR A 150 -9.59 -6.56 -21.21
C THR A 150 -9.18 -5.46 -22.20
N GLY A 151 -9.88 -5.33 -23.33
CA GLY A 151 -9.61 -4.32 -24.34
C GLY A 151 -9.78 -2.89 -23.81
N LEU A 152 -10.87 -2.62 -23.10
CA LEU A 152 -11.12 -1.32 -22.48
C LEU A 152 -10.15 -1.03 -21.33
N ALA A 153 -9.82 -2.02 -20.50
CA ALA A 153 -8.83 -1.90 -19.45
C ALA A 153 -7.45 -1.53 -20.00
N VAL A 154 -6.97 -2.21 -21.06
CA VAL A 154 -5.71 -1.87 -21.73
C VAL A 154 -5.75 -0.44 -22.28
N LEU A 155 -6.87 -0.01 -22.87
CA LEU A 155 -7.03 1.37 -23.33
C LEU A 155 -6.90 2.36 -22.15
N PHE A 156 -7.50 2.07 -21.01
CA PHE A 156 -7.37 2.91 -19.80
C PHE A 156 -5.93 2.97 -19.28
N ILE A 157 -5.20 1.84 -19.27
CA ILE A 157 -3.77 1.83 -18.92
C ILE A 157 -2.96 2.73 -19.87
N ILE A 158 -3.21 2.65 -21.17
CA ILE A 158 -2.51 3.47 -22.17
C ILE A 158 -2.82 4.96 -21.97
N LEU A 159 -4.10 5.33 -21.77
CA LEU A 159 -4.51 6.72 -21.59
C LEU A 159 -3.95 7.32 -20.30
N THR A 160 -4.02 6.59 -19.18
CA THR A 160 -3.47 7.04 -17.89
C THR A 160 -1.95 7.13 -17.93
N THR A 161 -1.27 6.21 -18.62
CA THR A 161 0.17 6.29 -18.89
C THR A 161 0.53 7.54 -19.69
N ALA A 162 -0.24 7.86 -20.73
CA ALA A 162 -0.02 9.07 -21.52
C ALA A 162 -0.16 10.34 -20.65
N LEU A 163 -1.13 10.39 -19.74
CA LEU A 163 -1.26 11.50 -18.77
C LEU A 163 -0.05 11.61 -17.85
N CYS A 164 0.49 10.47 -17.35
CA CYS A 164 1.71 10.47 -16.55
C CYS A 164 2.95 10.96 -17.32
N VAL A 165 2.98 10.73 -18.63
CA VAL A 165 4.08 11.20 -19.52
C VAL A 165 4.00 12.69 -19.77
N VAL A 166 2.79 13.24 -20.03
CA VAL A 166 2.59 14.64 -20.47
C VAL A 166 2.94 15.65 -19.37
N GLY A 167 2.80 15.28 -18.09
CA GLY A 167 3.24 16.13 -16.98
C GLY A 167 2.49 15.90 -15.69
N THR A 168 3.18 16.17 -14.57
CA THR A 168 2.66 15.89 -13.22
C THR A 168 1.58 16.90 -12.80
N GLU A 169 1.67 18.16 -13.23
CA GLU A 169 0.68 19.18 -12.92
C GLU A 169 -0.69 18.89 -13.58
N ILE A 170 -0.67 18.52 -14.87
CA ILE A 170 -1.90 18.13 -15.60
C ILE A 170 -2.51 16.89 -14.96
N SER A 171 -1.67 15.93 -14.59
CA SER A 171 -2.03 14.74 -13.84
C SER A 171 -2.71 15.08 -12.51
N ALA A 172 -2.15 15.98 -11.71
CA ALA A 172 -2.69 16.39 -10.41
C ALA A 172 -4.04 17.11 -10.51
N ASN A 173 -4.21 17.99 -11.52
CA ASN A 173 -5.48 18.66 -11.75
C ASN A 173 -6.59 17.67 -12.15
N PHE A 174 -6.29 16.70 -13.01
CA PHE A 174 -7.19 15.62 -13.35
C PHE A 174 -7.57 14.79 -12.12
N GLN A 175 -6.59 14.45 -11.28
CA GLN A 175 -6.81 13.74 -10.02
C GLN A 175 -7.75 14.48 -9.06
N THR A 176 -7.68 15.81 -9.02
CA THR A 176 -8.57 16.63 -8.18
C THR A 176 -10.03 16.48 -8.61
N VAL A 177 -10.30 16.48 -9.90
CA VAL A 177 -11.67 16.27 -10.42
C VAL A 177 -12.18 14.88 -10.07
N LEU A 178 -11.37 13.84 -10.28
CA LEU A 178 -11.75 12.46 -9.96
C LEU A 178 -12.01 12.27 -8.45
N SER A 179 -11.23 12.93 -7.58
CA SER A 179 -11.42 12.90 -6.14
C SER A 179 -12.79 13.39 -5.69
N VAL A 180 -13.31 14.44 -6.30
CA VAL A 180 -14.62 14.98 -5.95
C VAL A 180 -15.72 13.94 -6.19
N PHE A 181 -15.66 13.24 -7.32
CA PHE A 181 -16.63 12.20 -7.65
C PHE A 181 -16.50 10.98 -6.73
N GLN A 182 -15.28 10.47 -6.51
CA GLN A 182 -15.10 9.26 -5.71
C GLN A 182 -15.44 9.49 -4.24
N ILE A 183 -14.94 10.54 -3.61
CA ILE A 183 -15.20 10.82 -2.19
C ILE A 183 -16.65 11.26 -2.00
N GLY A 184 -17.16 12.13 -2.88
CA GLY A 184 -18.54 12.60 -2.83
C GLY A 184 -19.55 11.45 -2.97
N GLY A 185 -19.37 10.56 -3.94
CA GLY A 185 -20.20 9.37 -4.14
C GLY A 185 -20.17 8.41 -2.95
N LEU A 186 -18.98 8.16 -2.40
CA LEU A 186 -18.82 7.32 -1.21
C LEU A 186 -19.49 7.90 0.03
N LEU A 187 -19.31 9.18 0.30
CA LEU A 187 -19.94 9.85 1.46
C LEU A 187 -21.45 9.91 1.31
N LEU A 188 -21.97 10.09 0.09
CA LEU A 188 -23.40 10.03 -0.19
C LEU A 188 -23.95 8.63 0.09
N LEU A 189 -23.29 7.59 -0.45
CA LEU A 189 -23.69 6.18 -0.22
C LEU A 189 -23.69 5.85 1.28
N ALA A 190 -22.63 6.19 1.99
CA ALA A 190 -22.50 5.93 3.42
C ALA A 190 -23.54 6.72 4.24
N GLY A 191 -23.71 8.01 3.95
CA GLY A 191 -24.64 8.88 4.69
C GLY A 191 -26.10 8.44 4.53
N VAL A 192 -26.55 8.19 3.31
CA VAL A 192 -27.90 7.72 3.03
C VAL A 192 -28.09 6.28 3.53
N GLY A 193 -27.13 5.40 3.29
CA GLY A 193 -27.17 4.01 3.76
C GLY A 193 -27.28 3.91 5.28
N LEU A 194 -26.46 4.68 6.01
CA LEU A 194 -26.52 4.72 7.47
C LEU A 194 -27.83 5.35 7.99
N PHE A 195 -28.31 6.42 7.34
CA PHE A 195 -29.60 7.03 7.68
C PHE A 195 -30.75 6.03 7.52
N LYS A 196 -30.81 5.33 6.39
CA LYS A 196 -31.83 4.30 6.14
C LYS A 196 -31.71 3.12 7.11
N ALA A 197 -30.49 2.68 7.41
CA ALA A 197 -30.25 1.62 8.40
C ALA A 197 -30.77 2.01 9.79
N ILE A 198 -30.53 3.25 10.25
CA ILE A 198 -31.01 3.75 11.56
C ILE A 198 -32.51 3.96 11.57
N SER A 199 -33.08 4.46 10.48
CA SER A 199 -34.54 4.70 10.38
C SER A 199 -35.35 3.41 10.13
N GLY A 200 -34.70 2.30 9.79
CA GLY A 200 -35.37 1.05 9.42
C GLY A 200 -35.99 1.09 8.01
N ASP A 201 -35.62 2.05 7.17
CA ASP A 201 -36.11 2.17 5.79
C ASP A 201 -35.30 1.22 4.86
N ILE A 202 -35.58 -0.08 5.04
CA ILE A 202 -34.92 -1.17 4.29
C ILE A 202 -35.95 -1.83 3.37
N PRO A 203 -35.59 -2.23 2.14
CA PRO A 203 -36.49 -2.93 1.25
C PRO A 203 -37.11 -4.18 1.89
N VAL A 204 -38.43 -4.30 1.79
CA VAL A 204 -39.19 -5.48 2.27
C VAL A 204 -39.02 -6.65 1.28
N ASP A 205 -38.85 -6.34 0.00
CA ASP A 205 -38.63 -7.33 -1.04
C ASP A 205 -37.12 -7.72 -1.14
N PRO A 206 -36.81 -8.94 -1.56
CA PRO A 206 -35.43 -9.37 -1.78
C PRO A 206 -34.71 -8.50 -2.80
N VAL A 207 -33.51 -8.04 -2.45
CA VAL A 207 -32.62 -7.27 -3.32
C VAL A 207 -31.77 -8.24 -4.15
N ALA A 208 -31.55 -7.94 -5.42
CA ALA A 208 -30.63 -8.69 -6.25
C ALA A 208 -29.17 -8.37 -5.86
N ILE A 209 -28.43 -9.42 -5.53
CA ILE A 209 -26.96 -9.37 -5.35
C ILE A 209 -26.39 -10.35 -6.37
N GLY A 210 -25.93 -9.85 -7.48
CA GLY A 210 -25.65 -10.67 -8.67
C GLY A 210 -26.91 -11.46 -9.10
N GLU A 211 -26.78 -12.78 -9.21
CA GLU A 211 -27.89 -13.67 -9.54
C GLU A 211 -28.77 -14.05 -8.32
N ALA A 212 -28.29 -13.81 -7.11
CA ALA A 212 -28.99 -14.16 -5.88
C ALA A 212 -30.02 -13.08 -5.46
N LYS A 213 -31.15 -13.51 -4.93
CA LYS A 213 -32.14 -12.63 -4.27
C LYS A 213 -32.02 -12.72 -2.77
N ILE A 214 -31.59 -11.66 -2.12
CA ILE A 214 -31.25 -11.62 -0.69
C ILE A 214 -32.18 -10.69 0.06
N MET A 215 -32.72 -11.17 1.17
CA MET A 215 -33.42 -10.32 2.13
C MET A 215 -32.38 -9.58 2.98
N LEU A 216 -32.41 -8.25 2.96
CA LEU A 216 -31.50 -7.44 3.76
C LEU A 216 -31.89 -7.51 5.24
N SER A 217 -30.92 -7.75 6.13
CA SER A 217 -31.22 -8.05 7.54
C SER A 217 -31.15 -6.85 8.49
N ASN A 218 -30.61 -5.71 8.06
CA ASN A 218 -30.47 -4.46 8.83
C ASN A 218 -30.03 -4.67 10.30
N PRO A 219 -28.84 -5.23 10.55
CA PRO A 219 -28.37 -5.40 11.91
C PRO A 219 -28.08 -4.06 12.58
N GLN A 220 -28.53 -3.90 13.84
CA GLN A 220 -28.36 -2.66 14.60
C GLN A 220 -26.88 -2.43 14.93
N VAL A 221 -26.39 -1.23 14.64
CA VAL A 221 -25.01 -0.83 14.96
C VAL A 221 -24.77 -0.87 16.45
N SER A 222 -23.75 -1.58 16.88
CA SER A 222 -23.35 -1.74 18.28
C SER A 222 -21.87 -1.41 18.46
N LEU A 223 -21.50 -1.01 19.68
CA LEU A 223 -20.08 -0.81 20.04
C LEU A 223 -19.25 -2.09 19.88
N THR A 224 -19.86 -3.27 19.99
CA THR A 224 -19.19 -4.56 19.77
C THR A 224 -18.62 -4.71 18.35
N TRP A 225 -19.18 -4.00 17.36
CA TRP A 225 -18.67 -4.01 15.98
C TRP A 225 -17.25 -3.43 15.87
N PHE A 226 -16.88 -2.57 16.81
CA PHE A 226 -15.58 -1.90 16.85
C PHE A 226 -14.59 -2.57 17.80
N MET A 227 -14.97 -3.73 18.39
CA MET A 227 -14.16 -4.46 19.36
C MET A 227 -13.46 -5.64 18.69
N PRO A 228 -12.12 -5.60 18.49
CA PRO A 228 -11.40 -6.66 17.77
C PRO A 228 -11.35 -7.99 18.53
N TRP A 229 -11.56 -8.00 19.83
CA TRP A 229 -11.63 -9.22 20.65
C TRP A 229 -12.95 -10.00 20.50
N GLU A 230 -13.96 -9.43 19.84
CA GLU A 230 -15.21 -10.11 19.46
C GLU A 230 -15.07 -10.88 18.13
N ILE A 231 -13.94 -10.75 17.41
CA ILE A 231 -13.68 -11.52 16.20
C ILE A 231 -13.53 -12.99 16.56
N SER A 232 -14.21 -13.86 15.82
CA SER A 232 -14.43 -15.27 16.17
C SER A 232 -13.16 -16.13 16.27
N SER A 233 -12.11 -15.78 15.51
CA SER A 233 -10.86 -16.53 15.50
C SER A 233 -9.67 -15.67 15.05
N THR A 234 -8.47 -16.14 15.33
CA THR A 234 -7.21 -15.55 14.81
C THR A 234 -7.10 -15.67 13.30
N ALA A 235 -7.56 -16.76 12.73
CA ALA A 235 -7.54 -16.95 11.28
C ALA A 235 -8.43 -15.90 10.60
N ALA A 236 -9.64 -15.65 11.15
CA ALA A 236 -10.53 -14.59 10.70
C ALA A 236 -9.87 -13.21 10.79
N LEU A 237 -9.22 -12.90 11.94
CA LEU A 237 -8.52 -11.64 12.12
C LEU A 237 -7.35 -11.49 11.12
N THR A 238 -6.52 -12.53 10.93
CA THR A 238 -5.38 -12.46 9.99
C THR A 238 -5.82 -12.34 8.54
N ALA A 239 -6.90 -13.01 8.14
CA ALA A 239 -7.49 -12.84 6.81
C ALA A 239 -7.95 -11.39 6.60
N GLY A 240 -8.69 -10.83 7.56
CA GLY A 240 -9.10 -9.42 7.51
C GLY A 240 -7.92 -8.44 7.50
N LEU A 241 -6.83 -8.74 8.24
CA LEU A 241 -5.62 -7.91 8.27
C LEU A 241 -4.86 -7.96 6.96
N LEU A 242 -4.75 -9.10 6.28
CA LEU A 242 -4.07 -9.21 4.99
C LEU A 242 -4.75 -8.34 3.94
N VAL A 243 -6.07 -8.42 3.86
CA VAL A 243 -6.89 -7.57 2.99
C VAL A 243 -6.78 -6.10 3.40
N GLY A 244 -6.77 -5.83 4.71
CA GLY A 244 -6.58 -4.49 5.26
C GLY A 244 -5.23 -3.86 4.89
N VAL A 245 -4.16 -4.63 4.76
CA VAL A 245 -2.87 -4.13 4.24
C VAL A 245 -3.03 -3.59 2.83
N PHE A 246 -3.79 -4.27 1.98
CA PHE A 246 -4.06 -3.82 0.61
C PHE A 246 -4.82 -2.49 0.57
N ILE A 247 -5.95 -2.36 1.28
CA ILE A 247 -6.80 -1.17 1.18
C ILE A 247 -6.17 0.11 1.72
N TYR A 248 -5.19 -0.01 2.62
CA TYR A 248 -4.43 1.13 3.14
C TYR A 248 -3.13 1.39 2.39
N TRP A 249 -2.85 0.67 1.30
CA TRP A 249 -1.66 0.85 0.49
C TRP A 249 -1.89 1.94 -0.58
N GLY A 250 -0.81 2.67 -0.94
CA GLY A 250 -0.79 3.63 -2.06
C GLY A 250 -0.58 5.09 -1.66
N TRP A 251 -0.90 5.48 -0.41
CA TRP A 251 -0.74 6.85 0.08
C TRP A 251 0.71 7.37 -0.04
N GLU A 252 1.69 6.49 -0.04
CA GLU A 252 3.11 6.82 -0.21
C GLU A 252 3.46 7.34 -1.61
N SER A 253 2.55 7.22 -2.58
CA SER A 253 2.70 7.86 -3.89
C SER A 253 2.91 9.37 -3.77
N SER A 254 2.36 10.00 -2.72
CA SER A 254 2.64 11.39 -2.36
C SER A 254 4.13 11.65 -2.10
N LEU A 255 4.84 10.69 -1.48
CA LEU A 255 6.25 10.83 -1.15
C LEU A 255 7.18 10.55 -2.34
N SER A 256 6.74 9.74 -3.30
CA SER A 256 7.49 9.54 -4.55
C SER A 256 7.55 10.80 -5.44
N LEU A 257 6.74 11.81 -5.12
CA LEU A 257 6.68 13.11 -5.78
C LEU A 257 7.37 14.24 -4.99
N ASN A 258 8.15 13.92 -3.97
CA ASN A 258 8.78 14.91 -3.10
C ASN A 258 9.69 15.91 -3.83
N GLU A 259 10.39 15.47 -4.88
CA GLU A 259 11.22 16.32 -5.74
C GLU A 259 10.39 17.17 -6.73
N GLU A 260 9.09 16.87 -6.88
CA GLU A 260 8.14 17.61 -7.70
C GLU A 260 7.25 18.56 -6.86
N ASN A 261 7.45 18.58 -5.53
CA ASN A 261 6.77 19.49 -4.61
C ASN A 261 7.59 20.78 -4.40
N GLU A 262 6.88 21.92 -4.30
CA GLU A 262 7.46 23.20 -3.90
C GLU A 262 8.04 23.17 -2.48
N ASP A 263 7.41 22.41 -1.57
CA ASP A 263 7.91 22.12 -0.22
C ASP A 263 8.11 20.60 -0.05
N ALA A 264 9.34 20.13 -0.01
CA ALA A 264 9.68 18.73 0.17
C ALA A 264 9.06 18.08 1.43
N ASN A 265 8.77 18.89 2.48
CA ASN A 265 8.08 18.41 3.69
C ASN A 265 6.57 18.25 3.49
N ALA A 266 5.99 18.84 2.44
CA ALA A 266 4.57 18.72 2.13
C ALA A 266 4.20 17.29 1.81
N SER A 267 5.04 16.54 1.09
CA SER A 267 4.83 15.14 0.71
C SER A 267 4.61 14.22 1.92
N GLY A 268 5.48 14.31 2.93
CA GLY A 268 5.36 13.50 4.15
C GLY A 268 4.09 13.84 4.95
N ARG A 269 3.74 15.13 5.05
CA ARG A 269 2.49 15.57 5.71
C ARG A 269 1.26 15.12 4.92
N ALA A 270 1.31 15.20 3.60
CA ALA A 270 0.22 14.76 2.73
C ALA A 270 -0.03 13.25 2.87
N GLY A 271 1.01 12.42 2.80
CA GLY A 271 0.90 10.98 2.99
C GLY A 271 0.30 10.60 4.35
N LEU A 272 0.79 11.21 5.44
CA LEU A 272 0.25 10.97 6.77
C LEU A 272 -1.22 11.42 6.90
N SER A 273 -1.58 12.57 6.32
CA SER A 273 -2.96 13.06 6.33
C SER A 273 -3.88 12.15 5.50
N ALA A 274 -3.40 11.64 4.36
CA ALA A 274 -4.14 10.69 3.53
C ALA A 274 -4.52 9.44 4.33
N THR A 275 -3.58 8.84 5.09
CA THR A 275 -3.87 7.64 5.89
C THR A 275 -4.95 7.88 6.94
N LEU A 276 -4.96 9.05 7.60
CA LEU A 276 -5.99 9.41 8.58
C LEU A 276 -7.37 9.62 7.94
N LEU A 277 -7.43 10.23 6.77
CA LEU A 277 -8.69 10.38 6.03
C LEU A 277 -9.23 9.02 5.57
N LEU A 278 -8.36 8.10 5.18
CA LEU A 278 -8.74 6.76 4.73
C LEU A 278 -9.41 5.95 5.85
N VAL A 279 -8.83 5.89 7.05
CA VAL A 279 -9.45 5.10 8.13
C VAL A 279 -10.83 5.61 8.48
N ILE A 280 -11.03 6.94 8.53
CA ILE A 280 -12.34 7.54 8.80
C ILE A 280 -13.34 7.14 7.70
N THR A 281 -12.92 7.26 6.43
CA THR A 281 -13.76 6.94 5.27
C THR A 281 -14.11 5.45 5.24
N TYR A 282 -13.14 4.57 5.42
CA TYR A 282 -13.36 3.12 5.35
C TYR A 282 -14.24 2.59 6.48
N VAL A 283 -14.00 3.04 7.70
CA VAL A 283 -14.82 2.64 8.87
C VAL A 283 -16.26 3.15 8.72
N LEU A 284 -16.43 4.39 8.25
CA LEU A 284 -17.76 4.96 8.02
C LEU A 284 -18.55 4.15 6.98
N ILE A 285 -17.94 3.90 5.82
CA ILE A 285 -18.60 3.21 4.71
C ILE A 285 -18.83 1.73 5.06
N GLY A 286 -17.84 1.04 5.60
CA GLY A 286 -17.98 -0.36 6.02
C GLY A 286 -19.09 -0.53 7.06
N THR A 287 -19.16 0.38 8.05
CA THR A 287 -20.25 0.37 9.05
C THR A 287 -21.61 0.62 8.40
N ALA A 288 -21.71 1.62 7.51
CA ALA A 288 -22.97 1.99 6.85
C ALA A 288 -23.53 0.86 5.99
N LEU A 289 -22.68 0.24 5.17
CA LEU A 289 -23.10 -0.82 4.26
C LEU A 289 -23.45 -2.11 5.01
N VAL A 290 -22.67 -2.51 6.02
CA VAL A 290 -23.00 -3.67 6.86
C VAL A 290 -24.29 -3.45 7.63
N ALA A 291 -24.49 -2.25 8.18
CA ALA A 291 -25.72 -1.91 8.90
C ALA A 291 -26.96 -1.91 7.99
N TYR A 292 -26.83 -1.52 6.74
CA TYR A 292 -27.93 -1.51 5.77
C TYR A 292 -28.23 -2.89 5.20
N ALA A 293 -27.22 -3.59 4.71
CA ALA A 293 -27.39 -4.81 3.93
C ALA A 293 -27.38 -6.10 4.78
N GLY A 294 -26.66 -6.10 5.91
CA GLY A 294 -26.43 -7.29 6.71
C GLY A 294 -25.41 -8.24 6.09
N LEU A 295 -25.12 -9.36 6.76
CA LEU A 295 -24.03 -10.27 6.38
C LEU A 295 -24.33 -11.09 5.12
N ASP A 296 -25.60 -11.47 4.91
CA ASP A 296 -26.00 -12.38 3.83
C ASP A 296 -25.78 -11.78 2.44
N ALA A 297 -25.90 -10.47 2.29
CA ALA A 297 -25.64 -9.77 1.03
C ALA A 297 -24.16 -9.90 0.62
N PHE A 298 -23.24 -9.68 1.56
CA PHE A 298 -21.81 -9.81 1.34
C PHE A 298 -21.41 -11.27 1.10
N ALA A 299 -21.96 -12.21 1.86
CA ALA A 299 -21.73 -13.63 1.65
C ALA A 299 -22.27 -14.13 0.29
N ALA A 300 -23.32 -13.51 -0.25
CA ALA A 300 -23.83 -13.83 -1.56
C ALA A 300 -22.90 -13.32 -2.68
N ALA A 301 -22.35 -12.12 -2.52
CA ALA A 301 -21.37 -11.57 -3.47
C ALA A 301 -20.08 -12.40 -3.50
N ASP A 302 -19.55 -12.75 -2.33
CA ASP A 302 -18.34 -13.58 -2.17
C ASP A 302 -18.51 -14.97 -2.82
N ARG A 303 -19.60 -15.67 -2.53
CA ARG A 303 -19.89 -16.99 -3.13
C ARG A 303 -20.00 -16.99 -4.65
N GLN A 304 -20.33 -15.86 -5.26
CA GLN A 304 -20.45 -15.70 -6.71
C GLN A 304 -19.15 -15.16 -7.34
N GLY A 305 -18.14 -14.77 -6.54
CA GLY A 305 -16.92 -14.14 -7.03
C GLY A 305 -17.18 -12.76 -7.67
N ILE A 306 -18.18 -12.04 -7.15
CA ILE A 306 -18.58 -10.70 -7.63
C ILE A 306 -18.44 -9.63 -6.55
N GLU A 307 -17.46 -9.76 -5.67
CA GLU A 307 -17.23 -8.86 -4.53
C GLU A 307 -17.18 -7.40 -4.98
N SER A 308 -16.55 -7.16 -6.12
CA SER A 308 -16.41 -5.80 -6.68
C SER A 308 -17.74 -5.20 -7.18
N ALA A 309 -18.78 -6.00 -7.41
CA ALA A 309 -20.10 -5.54 -7.85
C ALA A 309 -21.01 -5.14 -6.68
N ILE A 310 -20.68 -5.46 -5.42
CA ILE A 310 -21.56 -5.21 -4.26
C ILE A 310 -21.97 -3.74 -4.12
N PHE A 311 -21.12 -2.80 -4.51
CA PHE A 311 -21.44 -1.38 -4.47
C PHE A 311 -22.47 -0.99 -5.55
N ASP A 312 -22.41 -1.60 -6.72
CA ASP A 312 -23.38 -1.44 -7.80
C ASP A 312 -24.74 -2.00 -7.35
N ASP A 313 -24.77 -3.24 -6.86
CA ASP A 313 -25.98 -3.94 -6.44
C ASP A 313 -26.69 -3.20 -5.28
N LEU A 314 -25.95 -2.60 -4.34
CA LEU A 314 -26.51 -1.83 -3.22
C LEU A 314 -26.80 -0.36 -3.56
N ALA A 315 -26.26 0.19 -4.63
CA ALA A 315 -26.43 1.60 -4.99
C ALA A 315 -27.90 1.98 -5.18
N THR A 316 -28.62 1.22 -6.01
CA THR A 316 -30.05 1.49 -6.30
C THR A 316 -30.96 1.33 -5.09
N PRO A 317 -30.86 0.26 -4.27
CA PRO A 317 -31.64 0.14 -3.02
C PRO A 317 -31.36 1.28 -2.02
N ILE A 318 -30.12 1.76 -1.93
CA ILE A 318 -29.75 2.82 -0.99
C ILE A 318 -30.16 4.19 -1.53
N LEU A 319 -29.78 4.55 -2.74
CA LEU A 319 -29.89 5.92 -3.26
C LEU A 319 -31.10 6.13 -4.18
N GLY A 320 -31.57 5.07 -4.84
CA GLY A 320 -32.56 5.18 -5.90
C GLY A 320 -31.98 5.78 -7.19
N SER A 321 -32.67 5.53 -8.33
CA SER A 321 -32.27 6.13 -9.59
C SER A 321 -32.73 7.60 -9.67
N PRO A 322 -31.92 8.55 -10.20
CA PRO A 322 -30.63 8.33 -10.89
C PRO A 322 -29.40 8.48 -9.98
N LEU A 323 -29.56 8.65 -8.66
CA LEU A 323 -28.42 8.90 -7.74
C LEU A 323 -27.50 7.68 -7.57
N ASP A 324 -28.01 6.47 -7.81
CA ASP A 324 -27.23 5.22 -7.88
C ASP A 324 -26.04 5.33 -8.84
N LYS A 325 -26.20 6.04 -9.98
CA LYS A 325 -25.13 6.26 -10.96
C LYS A 325 -23.91 7.01 -10.40
N LEU A 326 -24.09 7.79 -9.32
CA LEU A 326 -22.98 8.46 -8.66
C LEU A 326 -22.01 7.48 -7.98
N VAL A 327 -22.51 6.33 -7.50
CA VAL A 327 -21.67 5.26 -6.94
C VAL A 327 -20.83 4.60 -8.01
N LEU A 328 -21.45 4.29 -9.18
CA LEU A 328 -20.73 3.74 -10.32
C LEU A 328 -19.63 4.68 -10.79
N ILE A 329 -19.95 5.99 -10.90
CA ILE A 329 -18.98 7.02 -11.24
C ILE A 329 -17.88 7.10 -10.16
N ALA A 330 -18.22 6.96 -8.87
CA ALA A 330 -17.24 7.02 -7.80
C ALA A 330 -16.23 5.87 -7.89
N VAL A 331 -16.68 4.63 -8.12
CA VAL A 331 -15.79 3.47 -8.26
C VAL A 331 -14.98 3.56 -9.55
N LEU A 332 -15.61 3.90 -10.68
CA LEU A 332 -14.93 4.13 -11.96
C LEU A 332 -13.81 5.18 -11.84
N THR A 333 -14.14 6.35 -11.29
CA THR A 333 -13.15 7.44 -11.15
C THR A 333 -12.07 7.09 -10.16
N SER A 334 -12.39 6.35 -9.09
CA SER A 334 -11.43 5.83 -8.12
C SER A 334 -10.42 4.88 -8.77
N ALA A 335 -10.91 3.91 -9.53
CA ALA A 335 -10.07 2.93 -10.22
C ALA A 335 -9.17 3.60 -11.28
N LEU A 336 -9.70 4.53 -12.08
CA LEU A 336 -8.91 5.29 -13.07
C LEU A 336 -7.86 6.19 -12.41
N ALA A 337 -8.24 6.88 -11.34
CA ALA A 337 -7.34 7.73 -10.58
C ALA A 337 -6.16 6.92 -10.03
N SER A 338 -6.44 5.76 -9.43
CA SER A 338 -5.40 4.89 -8.89
C SER A 338 -4.57 4.22 -9.99
N THR A 339 -5.15 3.80 -11.11
CA THR A 339 -4.39 3.29 -12.26
C THR A 339 -3.29 4.28 -12.65
N GLN A 340 -3.62 5.57 -12.72
CA GLN A 340 -2.66 6.63 -13.04
C GLN A 340 -1.64 6.83 -11.91
N THR A 341 -2.08 7.01 -10.67
CA THR A 341 -1.20 7.34 -9.54
C THR A 341 -0.31 6.18 -9.10
N THR A 342 -0.67 4.93 -9.41
CA THR A 342 0.15 3.74 -9.16
C THR A 342 1.33 3.60 -10.13
N ILE A 343 1.22 4.15 -11.34
CA ILE A 343 2.34 4.22 -12.29
C ILE A 343 3.47 5.11 -11.75
N LEU A 344 3.13 6.17 -11.01
CA LEU A 344 4.08 7.19 -10.55
C LEU A 344 5.18 6.63 -9.62
N PRO A 345 4.88 5.92 -8.52
CA PRO A 345 5.92 5.38 -7.63
C PRO A 345 6.88 4.43 -8.35
N GLY A 346 6.36 3.53 -9.18
CA GLY A 346 7.18 2.62 -9.97
C GLY A 346 8.14 3.34 -10.91
N ALA A 347 7.65 4.37 -11.62
CA ALA A 347 8.46 5.17 -12.53
C ALA A 347 9.53 6.01 -11.80
N ARG A 348 9.18 6.64 -10.65
CA ARG A 348 10.13 7.45 -9.86
C ARG A 348 11.14 6.60 -9.12
N THR A 349 10.72 5.46 -8.57
CA THR A 349 11.65 4.48 -7.97
C THR A 349 12.63 3.96 -9.02
N SER A 350 12.17 3.60 -10.22
CA SER A 350 13.05 3.17 -11.32
C SER A 350 14.01 4.28 -11.76
N LEU A 351 13.56 5.54 -11.81
CA LEU A 351 14.40 6.71 -12.08
C LEU A 351 15.50 6.82 -11.02
N SER A 352 15.15 6.80 -9.73
CA SER A 352 16.12 6.88 -8.64
C SER A 352 17.09 5.70 -8.65
N MET A 353 16.59 4.48 -8.89
CA MET A 353 17.45 3.29 -9.04
C MET A 353 18.48 3.45 -10.17
N ALA A 354 18.08 4.02 -11.32
CA ALA A 354 18.98 4.26 -12.44
C ALA A 354 19.97 5.39 -12.15
N PHE A 355 19.54 6.47 -11.49
CA PHE A 355 20.40 7.55 -11.02
C PHE A 355 21.52 7.03 -10.12
N HIS A 356 21.18 6.12 -9.19
CA HIS A 356 22.13 5.44 -8.33
C HIS A 356 22.84 4.25 -9.01
N LYS A 357 22.68 4.05 -10.33
CA LYS A 357 23.31 2.98 -11.12
C LYS A 357 22.89 1.55 -10.69
N ALA A 358 21.71 1.42 -10.08
CA ALA A 358 21.10 0.14 -9.75
C ALA A 358 20.27 -0.45 -10.90
N LEU A 359 19.88 0.37 -11.89
CA LEU A 359 19.20 -0.01 -13.13
C LEU A 359 19.90 0.56 -14.37
N PRO A 360 19.53 0.12 -15.61
CA PRO A 360 20.03 0.68 -16.85
C PRO A 360 19.82 2.19 -16.95
N LYS A 361 20.75 2.89 -17.61
CA LYS A 361 20.74 4.36 -17.75
C LYS A 361 19.42 4.90 -18.32
N ASN A 362 18.80 4.18 -19.26
CA ASN A 362 17.57 4.62 -19.93
C ASN A 362 16.41 4.86 -18.93
N PHE A 363 16.38 4.15 -17.80
CA PHE A 363 15.40 4.40 -16.73
C PHE A 363 15.63 5.74 -16.01
N GLY A 364 16.85 6.29 -16.09
CA GLY A 364 17.25 7.56 -15.49
C GLY A 364 17.02 8.78 -16.40
N ASP A 365 16.58 8.59 -17.64
CA ASP A 365 16.41 9.67 -18.59
C ASP A 365 15.08 10.40 -18.35
N VAL A 366 15.15 11.70 -18.03
CA VAL A 366 13.99 12.60 -17.87
C VAL A 366 13.79 13.42 -19.14
N SER A 367 12.57 13.48 -19.62
CA SER A 367 12.22 14.25 -20.82
C SER A 367 12.43 15.75 -20.60
N PRO A 368 13.20 16.45 -21.42
CA PRO A 368 13.37 17.90 -21.30
C PRO A 368 12.10 18.69 -21.63
N ARG A 369 11.12 18.07 -22.31
CA ARG A 369 9.84 18.68 -22.67
C ARG A 369 8.78 18.53 -21.57
N PHE A 370 8.72 17.36 -20.95
CA PHE A 370 7.64 16.98 -20.02
C PHE A 370 8.10 16.97 -18.56
N PHE A 371 9.40 16.98 -18.31
CA PHE A 371 10.01 16.86 -16.99
C PHE A 371 9.59 15.57 -16.24
N THR A 372 9.36 14.50 -16.98
CA THR A 372 8.92 13.18 -16.49
C THR A 372 9.85 12.07 -17.00
N PRO A 373 10.02 10.97 -16.25
CA PRO A 373 10.84 9.83 -16.68
C PRO A 373 10.05 8.95 -17.66
N VAL A 374 9.95 9.36 -18.93
CA VAL A 374 9.08 8.73 -19.94
C VAL A 374 9.38 7.25 -20.12
N PHE A 375 10.66 6.86 -20.24
CA PHE A 375 11.03 5.46 -20.42
C PHE A 375 10.58 4.59 -19.24
N SER A 376 10.84 5.01 -18.02
CA SER A 376 10.40 4.31 -16.79
C SER A 376 8.90 4.20 -16.70
N THR A 377 8.17 5.29 -17.02
CA THR A 377 6.70 5.33 -17.00
C THR A 377 6.11 4.32 -17.99
N VAL A 378 6.59 4.32 -19.24
CA VAL A 378 6.11 3.40 -20.28
C VAL A 378 6.50 1.96 -19.98
N ALA A 379 7.69 1.71 -19.44
CA ALA A 379 8.15 0.37 -19.07
C ALA A 379 7.25 -0.27 -18.00
N ILE A 380 6.86 0.46 -16.95
CA ILE A 380 5.92 -0.02 -15.92
C ILE A 380 4.57 -0.36 -16.56
N ALA A 381 4.03 0.47 -17.43
CA ALA A 381 2.76 0.22 -18.10
C ALA A 381 2.81 -1.02 -19.02
N ILE A 382 3.89 -1.20 -19.79
CA ILE A 382 4.08 -2.39 -20.64
C ILE A 382 4.14 -3.65 -19.78
N LEU A 383 4.89 -3.64 -18.67
CA LEU A 383 4.95 -4.77 -17.76
C LEU A 383 3.59 -5.08 -17.13
N ALA A 384 2.82 -4.04 -16.75
CA ALA A 384 1.47 -4.22 -16.21
C ALA A 384 0.52 -4.84 -17.25
N ILE A 385 0.53 -4.38 -18.50
CA ILE A 385 -0.27 -4.97 -19.58
C ILE A 385 0.18 -6.42 -19.87
N ALA A 386 1.49 -6.67 -19.93
CA ALA A 386 2.05 -8.00 -20.16
C ALA A 386 1.73 -8.99 -19.03
N TRP A 387 1.52 -8.51 -17.82
CA TRP A 387 1.03 -9.28 -16.69
C TRP A 387 -0.48 -9.50 -16.75
N TYR A 388 -1.25 -8.42 -16.89
CA TYR A 388 -2.71 -8.41 -16.81
C TYR A 388 -3.38 -9.22 -17.92
N VAL A 389 -2.99 -9.01 -19.18
CA VAL A 389 -3.68 -9.62 -20.31
C VAL A 389 -3.64 -11.16 -20.29
N PRO A 390 -2.48 -11.82 -20.09
CA PRO A 390 -2.45 -13.27 -19.97
C PRO A 390 -3.22 -13.77 -18.75
N LEU A 391 -3.13 -13.09 -17.61
CA LEU A 391 -3.82 -13.50 -16.40
C LEU A 391 -5.33 -13.45 -16.59
N ASN A 392 -5.87 -12.36 -17.13
CA ASN A 392 -7.30 -12.18 -17.32
C ASN A 392 -7.89 -13.09 -18.43
N VAL A 393 -7.13 -13.36 -19.49
CA VAL A 393 -7.61 -14.18 -20.62
C VAL A 393 -7.49 -15.68 -20.34
N PHE A 394 -6.42 -16.14 -19.69
CA PHE A 394 -6.11 -17.57 -19.55
C PHE A 394 -6.32 -18.12 -18.13
N ALA A 395 -6.38 -17.26 -17.12
CA ALA A 395 -6.51 -17.65 -15.72
C ALA A 395 -7.60 -16.79 -15.02
N GLN A 396 -8.81 -16.81 -15.58
CA GLN A 396 -9.97 -16.09 -15.04
C GLN A 396 -10.19 -16.43 -13.57
N GLY A 397 -10.45 -15.42 -12.74
CA GLY A 397 -10.54 -15.56 -11.28
C GLY A 397 -9.22 -15.34 -10.54
N SER A 398 -8.06 -15.66 -11.15
CA SER A 398 -6.76 -15.43 -10.51
C SER A 398 -6.33 -13.95 -10.44
N LEU A 399 -7.16 -13.04 -10.93
CA LEU A 399 -6.93 -11.60 -10.77
C LEU A 399 -7.02 -11.19 -9.29
N PHE A 400 -7.95 -11.77 -8.53
CA PHE A 400 -8.06 -11.59 -7.07
C PHE A 400 -6.90 -12.23 -6.32
N ASP A 401 -6.46 -13.43 -6.72
CA ASP A 401 -5.24 -14.03 -6.18
C ASP A 401 -4.01 -13.10 -6.36
N SER A 402 -3.98 -12.29 -7.43
CA SER A 402 -2.92 -11.31 -7.64
C SER A 402 -2.95 -10.15 -6.63
N LEU A 403 -4.13 -9.79 -6.08
CA LEU A 403 -4.24 -8.80 -4.99
C LEU A 403 -3.71 -9.36 -3.66
N GLN A 404 -3.89 -10.64 -3.39
CA GLN A 404 -3.26 -11.28 -2.23
C GLN A 404 -1.72 -11.36 -2.40
N ALA A 405 -1.24 -11.71 -3.60
CA ALA A 405 0.19 -11.68 -3.93
C ALA A 405 0.79 -10.27 -3.77
N LEU A 406 0.08 -9.25 -4.22
CA LEU A 406 0.41 -7.84 -4.03
C LEU A 406 0.56 -7.50 -2.54
N SER A 407 -0.38 -7.94 -1.69
CA SER A 407 -0.36 -7.68 -0.25
C SER A 407 0.89 -8.26 0.43
N LEU A 408 1.40 -9.41 -0.04
CA LEU A 408 2.68 -9.96 0.45
C LEU A 408 3.87 -9.03 0.12
N LEU A 409 3.92 -8.47 -1.09
CA LEU A 409 4.98 -7.55 -1.48
C LEU A 409 4.89 -6.23 -0.69
N ILE A 410 3.68 -5.71 -0.48
CA ILE A 410 3.43 -4.50 0.34
C ILE A 410 3.92 -4.72 1.77
N ALA A 411 3.49 -5.83 2.40
CA ALA A 411 3.89 -6.15 3.77
C ALA A 411 5.42 -6.26 3.88
N PHE A 412 6.09 -6.84 2.88
CA PHE A 412 7.55 -6.93 2.82
C PHE A 412 8.22 -5.55 2.78
N TYR A 413 7.88 -4.69 1.78
CA TYR A 413 8.64 -3.44 1.65
C TYR A 413 8.25 -2.40 2.71
N TYR A 414 7.05 -2.44 3.24
CA TYR A 414 6.67 -1.61 4.38
C TYR A 414 7.37 -2.05 5.67
N ALA A 415 7.43 -3.35 5.93
CA ALA A 415 8.14 -3.86 7.11
C ALA A 415 9.63 -3.50 7.07
N ILE A 416 10.30 -3.71 5.93
CA ILE A 416 11.72 -3.37 5.79
C ILE A 416 11.96 -1.86 5.89
N ASN A 417 11.00 -1.03 5.44
CA ASN A 417 11.08 0.43 5.57
C ASN A 417 10.96 0.88 7.04
N GLY A 418 10.10 0.25 7.84
CA GLY A 418 10.01 0.50 9.28
C GLY A 418 11.32 0.16 10.01
N VAL A 419 11.94 -0.98 9.67
CA VAL A 419 13.27 -1.35 10.17
C VAL A 419 14.33 -0.36 9.71
N ALA A 420 14.27 0.08 8.45
CA ALA A 420 15.21 1.06 7.88
C ALA A 420 15.12 2.41 8.58
N CYS A 421 13.91 2.89 8.93
CA CYS A 421 13.72 4.11 9.69
C CYS A 421 14.47 4.05 11.03
N PHE A 422 14.24 3.00 11.79
CA PHE A 422 14.94 2.81 13.06
C PHE A 422 16.46 2.70 12.87
N ALA A 423 16.93 1.93 11.90
CA ALA A 423 18.35 1.75 11.61
C ALA A 423 19.03 3.07 11.20
N PHE A 424 18.31 3.90 10.42
CA PHE A 424 18.78 5.23 9.99
C PHE A 424 19.03 6.15 11.16
N TYR A 425 18.05 6.24 12.07
CA TYR A 425 18.10 7.15 13.22
C TYR A 425 18.72 6.55 14.50
N ARG A 426 19.22 5.30 14.47
CA ARG A 426 19.69 4.57 15.67
C ARG A 426 20.70 5.34 16.53
N LYS A 427 21.63 6.09 15.88
CA LYS A 427 22.65 6.86 16.58
C LYS A 427 22.09 8.08 17.31
N GLU A 428 20.97 8.62 16.83
CA GLU A 428 20.29 9.77 17.42
C GLU A 428 19.38 9.34 18.56
N ILE A 429 18.70 8.19 18.40
CA ILE A 429 17.72 7.66 19.35
C ILE A 429 18.40 6.94 20.51
N LEU A 430 19.41 6.09 20.25
CA LEU A 430 19.98 5.15 21.21
C LEU A 430 21.35 5.59 21.74
N ARG A 431 21.60 5.22 23.02
CA ARG A 431 22.93 5.24 23.60
C ARG A 431 23.82 4.17 22.96
N PRO A 432 25.16 4.37 22.92
CA PRO A 432 26.06 3.35 22.41
C PRO A 432 25.88 2.00 23.12
N GLY A 433 25.95 0.90 22.37
CA GLY A 433 25.89 -0.46 22.93
C GLY A 433 24.48 -1.07 23.02
N ILE A 434 23.41 -0.28 22.95
CA ILE A 434 22.01 -0.78 23.07
C ILE A 434 21.51 -1.44 21.78
N TRP A 435 22.13 -1.15 20.63
CA TRP A 435 21.72 -1.69 19.34
C TRP A 435 21.68 -3.22 19.27
N ILE A 436 22.72 -3.88 19.77
CA ILE A 436 22.83 -5.35 19.72
C ILE A 436 21.76 -6.02 20.57
N PRO A 437 21.58 -5.67 21.88
CA PRO A 437 20.48 -6.20 22.69
C PRO A 437 19.11 -5.99 22.04
N LEU A 438 18.85 -4.82 21.45
CA LEU A 438 17.58 -4.54 20.80
C LEU A 438 17.35 -5.42 19.58
N CYS A 439 18.35 -5.62 18.70
CA CYS A 439 18.25 -6.53 17.58
C CYS A 439 17.98 -7.97 18.02
N ILE A 440 18.65 -8.44 19.07
CA ILE A 440 18.43 -9.79 19.62
C ILE A 440 17.00 -9.90 20.15
N THR A 441 16.52 -8.89 20.89
CA THR A 441 15.14 -8.90 21.43
C THR A 441 14.11 -8.88 20.30
N LEU A 442 14.33 -8.11 19.22
CA LEU A 442 13.47 -8.07 18.04
C LEU A 442 13.41 -9.43 17.32
N LEU A 443 14.57 -10.06 17.09
CA LEU A 443 14.65 -11.37 16.46
C LEU A 443 13.98 -12.44 17.32
N ALA A 444 14.21 -12.41 18.64
CA ALA A 444 13.55 -13.32 19.57
C ALA A 444 12.03 -13.11 19.60
N ALA A 445 11.56 -11.85 19.60
CA ALA A 445 10.14 -11.53 19.55
C ALA A 445 9.50 -12.06 18.27
N GLY A 446 10.13 -11.82 17.11
CA GLY A 446 9.67 -12.34 15.81
C GLY A 446 9.63 -13.87 15.80
N ALA A 447 10.69 -14.55 16.22
CA ALA A 447 10.77 -16.01 16.24
C ALA A 447 9.73 -16.65 17.17
N VAL A 448 9.46 -16.04 18.34
CA VAL A 448 8.44 -16.55 19.26
C VAL A 448 7.03 -16.31 18.75
N LEU A 449 6.74 -15.13 18.18
CA LEU A 449 5.43 -14.86 17.57
C LEU A 449 5.13 -15.84 16.44
N MET A 450 6.13 -16.14 15.60
CA MET A 450 6.00 -17.12 14.51
C MET A 450 5.89 -18.56 15.02
N GLY A 451 6.77 -18.96 15.94
CA GLY A 451 6.81 -20.33 16.45
C GLY A 451 5.58 -20.71 17.27
N VAL A 452 5.18 -19.86 18.22
CA VAL A 452 4.03 -20.12 19.10
C VAL A 452 2.72 -20.01 18.33
N GLY A 453 2.59 -19.03 17.41
CA GLY A 453 1.41 -18.89 16.56
C GLY A 453 1.23 -20.12 15.64
N GLY A 454 2.29 -20.56 14.96
CA GLY A 454 2.25 -21.71 14.06
C GLY A 454 1.96 -23.06 14.78
N VAL A 455 2.55 -23.27 15.96
CA VAL A 455 2.28 -24.48 16.76
C VAL A 455 0.86 -24.48 17.32
N ALA A 456 0.36 -23.32 17.75
CA ALA A 456 -0.99 -23.21 18.29
C ALA A 456 -2.07 -23.55 17.26
N ASP A 457 -1.88 -23.12 16.01
CA ASP A 457 -2.82 -23.44 14.93
C ASP A 457 -2.72 -24.91 14.46
N TYR A 458 -1.50 -25.47 14.41
CA TYR A 458 -1.32 -26.87 14.00
C TYR A 458 -2.03 -27.86 14.93
N TYR A 459 -2.14 -27.52 16.23
CA TYR A 459 -2.77 -28.38 17.23
C TYR A 459 -4.21 -27.99 17.60
N ASP A 460 -4.83 -27.06 16.86
CA ASP A 460 -6.18 -26.54 17.15
C ASP A 460 -6.36 -26.11 18.63
N MET A 461 -5.31 -25.57 19.19
CA MET A 461 -5.27 -25.18 20.61
C MET A 461 -5.76 -23.74 20.76
N GLY A 462 -7.05 -23.55 21.02
CA GLY A 462 -7.61 -22.24 21.36
C GLY A 462 -6.86 -21.49 22.48
N THR A 463 -6.18 -22.24 23.39
CA THR A 463 -5.28 -21.68 24.41
C THR A 463 -3.94 -21.21 23.85
N GLY A 464 -3.49 -21.74 22.71
CA GLY A 464 -2.23 -21.34 22.07
C GLY A 464 -2.24 -19.91 21.57
N PHE A 465 -3.39 -19.41 21.14
CA PHE A 465 -3.58 -18.02 20.77
C PHE A 465 -3.37 -17.07 21.95
N TYR A 466 -3.94 -17.36 23.12
CA TYR A 466 -3.74 -16.57 24.32
C TYR A 466 -2.28 -16.56 24.76
N ILE A 467 -1.60 -17.71 24.68
CA ILE A 467 -0.16 -17.82 25.00
C ILE A 467 0.67 -17.03 24.00
N ALA A 468 0.42 -17.14 22.67
CA ALA A 468 1.14 -16.36 21.67
C ALA A 468 0.91 -14.85 21.82
N GLY A 469 -0.33 -14.45 22.12
CA GLY A 469 -0.69 -13.06 22.41
C GLY A 469 0.01 -12.53 23.67
N ILE A 470 0.01 -13.28 24.77
CA ILE A 470 0.67 -12.92 26.02
C ILE A 470 2.18 -12.83 25.82
N VAL A 471 2.81 -13.82 25.18
CA VAL A 471 4.25 -13.81 24.91
C VAL A 471 4.62 -12.68 23.97
N GLY A 472 3.83 -12.43 22.91
CA GLY A 472 4.01 -11.31 22.01
C GLY A 472 3.91 -9.96 22.74
N ALA A 473 2.94 -9.80 23.64
CA ALA A 473 2.78 -8.61 24.48
C ALA A 473 3.99 -8.42 25.44
N ILE A 474 4.45 -9.49 26.07
CA ILE A 474 5.64 -9.45 26.96
C ILE A 474 6.89 -9.06 26.17
N LEU A 475 7.10 -9.62 24.99
CA LEU A 475 8.27 -9.31 24.15
C LEU A 475 8.19 -7.89 23.58
N THR A 476 7.00 -7.41 23.22
CA THR A 476 6.78 -6.02 22.82
C THR A 476 7.06 -5.07 24.00
N LEU A 477 6.63 -5.43 25.21
CA LEU A 477 6.93 -4.68 26.42
C LEU A 477 8.44 -4.68 26.72
N LEU A 478 9.11 -5.82 26.59
CA LEU A 478 10.57 -5.93 26.75
C LEU A 478 11.32 -5.08 25.72
N MET A 479 10.91 -5.11 24.46
CA MET A 479 11.45 -4.25 23.42
C MET A 479 11.26 -2.77 23.77
N PHE A 480 10.09 -2.40 24.26
CA PHE A 480 9.78 -1.06 24.73
C PHE A 480 10.70 -0.66 25.90
N VAL A 481 10.86 -1.52 26.91
CA VAL A 481 11.75 -1.28 28.05
C VAL A 481 13.20 -1.12 27.60
N VAL A 482 13.71 -2.02 26.74
CA VAL A 482 15.09 -1.93 26.23
C VAL A 482 15.29 -0.64 25.42
N LEU A 483 14.33 -0.28 24.57
CA LEU A 483 14.38 0.95 23.80
C LEU A 483 14.40 2.18 24.71
N PHE A 484 13.52 2.24 25.73
CA PHE A 484 13.42 3.37 26.64
C PHE A 484 14.63 3.50 27.58
N LEU A 485 15.13 2.40 28.12
CA LEU A 485 16.35 2.41 28.93
C LEU A 485 17.59 2.84 28.13
N GLY A 486 17.60 2.51 26.82
CA GLY A 486 18.65 2.89 25.89
C GLY A 486 18.46 4.25 25.22
N ALA A 487 17.27 4.86 25.34
CA ALA A 487 16.94 6.09 24.65
C ALA A 487 17.71 7.31 25.20
N LYS A 488 18.07 8.21 24.28
CA LYS A 488 18.62 9.53 24.64
C LYS A 488 17.52 10.51 25.03
N ALA A 489 16.35 10.40 24.37
CA ALA A 489 15.17 11.20 24.63
C ALA A 489 13.90 10.38 24.35
N VAL A 490 12.83 10.61 25.14
CA VAL A 490 11.59 9.82 25.09
C VAL A 490 10.82 10.02 23.79
N LYS A 491 10.61 11.27 23.37
CA LYS A 491 9.78 11.61 22.18
C LYS A 491 10.35 11.00 20.89
N PRO A 492 11.64 11.16 20.52
CA PRO A 492 12.22 10.47 19.37
C PRO A 492 12.18 8.94 19.52
N ALA A 493 12.37 8.41 20.72
CA ALA A 493 12.31 6.96 20.94
C ALA A 493 10.93 6.38 20.62
N ILE A 494 9.84 7.10 20.91
CA ILE A 494 8.48 6.67 20.57
C ILE A 494 8.24 6.75 19.06
N PHE A 495 8.37 7.93 18.48
CA PHE A 495 7.88 8.21 17.13
C PHE A 495 8.81 7.74 16.01
N ILE A 496 10.12 7.75 16.26
CA ILE A 496 11.14 7.37 15.26
C ILE A 496 11.71 5.97 15.57
N GLY A 497 11.61 5.52 16.80
CA GLY A 497 12.09 4.22 17.25
C GLY A 497 11.00 3.17 17.35
N PHE A 498 10.17 3.29 18.38
CA PHE A 498 9.18 2.27 18.74
C PHE A 498 8.08 2.09 17.68
N ALA A 499 7.45 3.18 17.24
CA ALA A 499 6.33 3.09 16.30
C ALA A 499 6.72 2.44 14.95
N PRO A 500 7.82 2.84 14.26
CA PRO A 500 8.27 2.16 13.05
C PRO A 500 8.60 0.68 13.26
N LEU A 501 9.26 0.33 14.37
CA LEU A 501 9.59 -1.07 14.67
C LEU A 501 8.35 -1.91 14.97
N LEU A 502 7.38 -1.35 15.69
CA LEU A 502 6.13 -2.04 15.96
C LEU A 502 5.33 -2.26 14.67
N GLY A 503 5.24 -1.24 13.81
CA GLY A 503 4.65 -1.37 12.47
C GLY A 503 5.33 -2.46 11.63
N ALA A 504 6.67 -2.47 11.62
CA ALA A 504 7.45 -3.49 10.92
C ALA A 504 7.23 -4.90 11.47
N LEU A 505 7.14 -5.08 12.79
CA LEU A 505 6.87 -6.37 13.42
C LEU A 505 5.46 -6.87 13.10
N LEU A 506 4.45 -5.99 13.18
CA LEU A 506 3.07 -6.35 12.88
C LEU A 506 2.92 -6.75 11.40
N LEU A 507 3.49 -5.99 10.47
CA LEU A 507 3.46 -6.35 9.04
C LEU A 507 4.32 -7.58 8.72
N GLY A 508 5.45 -7.75 9.40
CA GLY A 508 6.26 -8.96 9.30
C GLY A 508 5.51 -10.20 9.78
N PHE A 509 4.75 -10.07 10.87
CA PHE A 509 3.86 -11.13 11.34
C PHE A 509 2.76 -11.45 10.30
N VAL A 510 2.05 -10.44 9.79
CA VAL A 510 1.04 -10.62 8.74
C VAL A 510 1.65 -11.29 7.52
N LEU A 511 2.84 -10.85 7.06
CA LEU A 511 3.53 -11.46 5.91
C LEU A 511 3.79 -12.96 6.11
N VAL A 512 4.40 -13.32 7.25
CA VAL A 512 4.74 -14.74 7.49
C VAL A 512 3.49 -15.59 7.68
N ARG A 513 2.52 -15.08 8.42
CA ARG A 513 1.25 -15.77 8.62
C ARG A 513 0.52 -15.98 7.29
N SER A 514 0.45 -14.96 6.45
CA SER A 514 -0.17 -15.05 5.13
C SER A 514 0.54 -16.05 4.22
N VAL A 515 1.88 -16.13 4.27
CA VAL A 515 2.62 -17.18 3.53
C VAL A 515 2.22 -18.58 4.00
N VAL A 516 2.05 -18.78 5.30
CA VAL A 516 1.62 -20.07 5.87
C VAL A 516 0.18 -20.42 5.45
N ASP A 517 -0.73 -19.45 5.54
CA ASP A 517 -2.14 -19.64 5.17
C ASP A 517 -2.30 -19.92 3.67
N LEU A 518 -1.63 -19.12 2.83
CA LEU A 518 -1.65 -19.29 1.37
C LEU A 518 -0.90 -20.55 0.88
N ALA A 519 -0.13 -21.21 1.73
CA ALA A 519 0.40 -22.54 1.42
C ALA A 519 -0.68 -23.63 1.43
N ASN A 520 -1.84 -23.38 2.04
CA ASN A 520 -2.99 -24.26 1.99
C ASN A 520 -3.84 -23.97 0.75
N PRO A 521 -3.98 -24.92 -0.20
CA PRO A 521 -4.76 -24.70 -1.43
C PRO A 521 -6.24 -24.33 -1.20
N SER A 522 -6.80 -24.73 -0.04
CA SER A 522 -8.21 -24.44 0.27
C SER A 522 -8.51 -22.97 0.55
N THR A 523 -7.48 -22.12 0.69
CA THR A 523 -7.62 -20.69 0.91
C THR A 523 -7.51 -19.86 -0.38
N SER A 524 -7.53 -20.52 -1.55
CA SER A 524 -7.48 -19.83 -2.84
C SER A 524 -8.81 -19.14 -3.16
N ASP A 525 -8.80 -17.84 -3.44
CA ASP A 525 -10.00 -17.09 -3.83
C ASP A 525 -10.56 -17.57 -5.17
N SER A 526 -9.69 -17.89 -6.13
CA SER A 526 -10.10 -18.41 -7.44
C SER A 526 -10.49 -19.90 -7.40
N GLY A 527 -10.29 -20.60 -6.28
CA GLY A 527 -10.39 -22.07 -6.19
C GLY A 527 -9.31 -22.81 -7.00
N SER A 528 -8.39 -22.10 -7.63
CA SER A 528 -7.30 -22.68 -8.42
C SER A 528 -6.14 -23.12 -7.53
N VAL A 529 -5.42 -24.15 -7.97
CA VAL A 529 -4.23 -24.66 -7.25
C VAL A 529 -3.04 -24.69 -8.21
N TRP A 530 -1.97 -23.96 -7.87
CA TRP A 530 -0.74 -23.92 -8.64
C TRP A 530 0.41 -24.54 -7.83
N LEU A 531 1.09 -25.52 -8.39
CA LEU A 531 2.22 -26.20 -7.72
C LEU A 531 1.87 -26.74 -6.30
N GLY A 532 0.60 -27.05 -6.04
CA GLY A 532 0.15 -27.58 -4.75
C GLY A 532 -0.18 -26.54 -3.67
N VAL A 533 -0.14 -25.26 -4.02
CA VAL A 533 -0.47 -24.12 -3.14
C VAL A 533 -1.40 -23.13 -3.86
N THR A 534 -1.77 -22.02 -3.22
CA THR A 534 -2.60 -20.99 -3.86
C THR A 534 -1.83 -20.25 -4.96
N PRO A 535 -2.50 -19.78 -6.03
CA PRO A 535 -1.88 -18.95 -7.06
C PRO A 535 -1.23 -17.67 -6.49
N ALA A 536 -1.84 -17.08 -5.47
CA ALA A 536 -1.34 -15.90 -4.77
C ALA A 536 0.09 -16.09 -4.22
N LEU A 537 0.32 -17.22 -3.54
CA LEU A 537 1.65 -17.53 -3.01
C LEU A 537 2.67 -17.76 -4.13
N VAL A 538 2.28 -18.50 -5.18
CA VAL A 538 3.18 -18.74 -6.33
C VAL A 538 3.57 -17.41 -6.99
N MET A 539 2.61 -16.53 -7.24
CA MET A 539 2.87 -15.21 -7.84
C MET A 539 3.77 -14.34 -6.95
N GLY A 540 3.45 -14.20 -5.66
CA GLY A 540 4.22 -13.39 -4.73
C GLY A 540 5.67 -13.86 -4.61
N VAL A 541 5.88 -15.17 -4.44
CA VAL A 541 7.22 -15.77 -4.36
C VAL A 541 7.96 -15.64 -5.70
N ALA A 542 7.28 -15.89 -6.83
CA ALA A 542 7.90 -15.78 -8.16
C ALA A 542 8.43 -14.37 -8.42
N PHE A 543 7.66 -13.32 -8.11
CA PHE A 543 8.12 -11.93 -8.26
C PHE A 543 9.34 -11.62 -7.38
N MET A 544 9.37 -12.11 -6.15
CA MET A 544 10.54 -11.93 -5.27
C MET A 544 11.76 -12.70 -5.78
N VAL A 545 11.60 -13.94 -6.24
CA VAL A 545 12.69 -14.75 -6.80
C VAL A 545 13.23 -14.15 -8.10
N ILE A 546 12.35 -13.68 -8.99
CA ILE A 546 12.77 -12.95 -10.20
C ILE A 546 13.60 -11.73 -9.81
N GLY A 547 13.17 -10.97 -8.79
CA GLY A 547 13.94 -9.84 -8.27
C GLY A 547 15.35 -10.23 -7.83
N VAL A 548 15.46 -11.30 -7.05
CA VAL A 548 16.79 -11.81 -6.61
C VAL A 548 17.64 -12.22 -7.82
N ILE A 549 17.08 -12.95 -8.78
CA ILE A 549 17.81 -13.38 -9.98
C ILE A 549 18.30 -12.17 -10.77
N LEU A 550 17.42 -11.19 -11.04
CA LEU A 550 17.78 -9.98 -11.78
C LEU A 550 18.84 -9.16 -11.04
N MET A 551 18.78 -9.08 -9.73
CA MET A 551 19.78 -8.42 -8.88
C MET A 551 21.17 -9.03 -9.10
N PHE A 552 21.29 -10.36 -9.08
CA PHE A 552 22.56 -11.06 -9.31
C PHE A 552 23.03 -10.95 -10.77
N VAL A 553 22.12 -11.11 -11.73
CA VAL A 553 22.43 -10.94 -13.17
C VAL A 553 22.94 -9.53 -13.42
N TRP A 554 22.25 -8.52 -12.93
CA TRP A 554 22.61 -7.12 -13.10
C TRP A 554 23.98 -6.80 -12.49
N ARG A 555 24.24 -7.29 -11.27
CA ARG A 555 25.53 -7.17 -10.62
C ARG A 555 26.66 -7.80 -11.45
N SER A 556 26.43 -9.00 -11.99
CA SER A 556 27.46 -9.76 -12.72
C SER A 556 27.80 -9.11 -14.08
N MET A 557 26.79 -8.61 -14.79
CA MET A 557 26.95 -8.06 -16.14
C MET A 557 27.67 -6.71 -16.16
N HIS A 558 27.44 -5.85 -15.17
CA HIS A 558 27.82 -4.44 -15.26
C HIS A 558 28.91 -4.00 -14.29
N LYS A 559 29.44 -4.88 -13.42
CA LYS A 559 30.42 -4.55 -12.35
C LYS A 559 30.07 -3.24 -11.62
N LEU A 560 28.79 -3.01 -11.37
CA LEU A 560 28.23 -1.72 -11.00
C LEU A 560 28.72 -1.24 -9.65
N PRO A 561 29.05 0.05 -9.54
CA PRO A 561 29.50 0.65 -8.29
C PRO A 561 28.41 0.68 -7.21
N TYR A 562 27.12 0.52 -7.54
CA TYR A 562 26.03 0.52 -6.58
C TYR A 562 26.20 -0.53 -5.48
N PHE A 563 26.51 -1.79 -5.83
CA PHE A 563 26.69 -2.86 -4.84
C PHE A 563 28.01 -2.79 -4.06
N ALA A 564 28.97 -1.98 -4.54
CA ALA A 564 30.26 -1.76 -3.89
C ALA A 564 30.30 -0.48 -3.01
N ARG A 565 29.39 0.47 -3.23
CA ARG A 565 29.32 1.72 -2.46
C ARG A 565 28.45 1.53 -1.21
N LYS A 566 28.97 1.99 -0.06
CA LYS A 566 28.08 2.56 0.95
C LYS A 566 27.62 3.90 0.37
N LEU A 567 26.35 4.04 0.06
CA LEU A 567 25.76 5.36 -0.15
C LEU A 567 26.01 6.13 1.12
N GLU A 568 26.74 7.24 1.01
CA GLU A 568 27.10 8.04 2.18
C GLU A 568 25.83 8.47 2.91
N THR A 569 25.86 8.35 4.21
CA THR A 569 24.82 8.88 5.08
C THR A 569 24.69 10.38 4.79
N VAL A 570 23.45 10.85 4.67
CA VAL A 570 23.12 12.29 4.55
C VAL A 570 24.02 13.12 5.46
N PRO A 571 24.63 14.22 5.01
CA PRO A 571 25.42 15.10 5.84
C PRO A 571 24.66 15.48 7.10
N ALA A 572 25.37 15.61 8.22
CA ALA A 572 24.79 15.92 9.54
C ALA A 572 23.92 17.20 9.56
N GLU A 573 24.06 18.09 8.56
CA GLU A 573 23.20 19.25 8.35
C GLU A 573 21.78 18.94 7.89
N ALA A 574 21.57 17.83 7.16
CA ALA A 574 20.20 17.39 6.83
C ALA A 574 19.55 16.68 8.04
N ALA A 575 20.35 16.00 8.87
CA ALA A 575 19.88 15.46 10.14
C ALA A 575 19.51 16.57 11.16
N ALA A 576 20.13 17.74 11.07
CA ALA A 576 19.78 18.91 11.88
C ALA A 576 18.42 19.56 11.50
N ARG A 577 17.83 19.21 10.34
CA ARG A 577 16.45 19.54 9.99
C ARG A 577 15.41 18.60 10.66
N ALA A 578 15.85 17.53 11.31
CA ALA A 578 15.01 16.81 12.28
C ALA A 578 14.60 17.77 13.41
N PRO A 579 13.33 17.76 13.87
CA PRO A 579 12.88 18.72 14.85
C PRO A 579 13.75 18.62 16.10
N ALA A 580 14.39 19.73 16.44
CA ALA A 580 14.78 19.92 17.83
C ALA A 580 13.52 19.67 18.65
N ALA A 581 13.61 18.74 19.60
CA ALA A 581 12.52 18.39 20.50
C ALA A 581 12.23 19.64 21.39
N ASN A 582 11.33 20.50 20.92
CA ASN A 582 10.65 21.49 21.74
C ASN A 582 9.30 20.93 22.18
#